data_7dd87cecd60a2054bcf1aa0602609240
#
_entry.id   7dd87cecd60a2054bcf1aa0602609240
#
_cell.length_a   1.000
_cell.length_b   1.000
_cell.length_c   1.000
_cell.angle_alpha   90.00
_cell.angle_beta   90.00
_cell.angle_gamma   90.00
#
_symmetry.space_group_name_H-M   'P 1'
#
loop_
_entity.id
_entity.type
_entity.pdbx_description
1 polymer ?
#
loop_
_entity_poly.entity_id
_entity_poly.type
_entity_poly.pdbx_seq_one_letter_code
_entity_poly.pdbx_strand_id
1 'polypeptide(L)' 'MNNECVIGIDIGGTNIRIGRTDENDQLVDFERVSSKETFKDGNISESLTEVLKNYLDKYCK' A
#
# COMPACT_ATOMS: atom_id res chain seq x y z
N MET A 1 -11.12 -19.64 -9.47
CA MET A 1 -11.36 -18.66 -8.43
C MET A 1 -10.36 -17.54 -8.44
N ASN A 2 -10.84 -16.35 -8.40
CA ASN A 2 -9.96 -15.19 -8.50
C ASN A 2 -9.46 -14.77 -7.13
N ASN A 3 -8.17 -14.67 -7.03
CA ASN A 3 -7.55 -14.08 -5.85
C ASN A 3 -7.28 -12.60 -6.11
N GLU A 4 -8.35 -11.90 -6.38
CA GLU A 4 -8.23 -10.48 -6.64
C GLU A 4 -7.87 -9.74 -5.37
N CYS A 5 -6.90 -8.88 -5.50
CA CYS A 5 -6.45 -8.06 -4.40
C CYS A 5 -6.70 -6.61 -4.78
N VAL A 6 -7.77 -6.06 -4.25
CA VAL A 6 -8.11 -4.65 -4.50
C VAL A 6 -7.44 -3.80 -3.44
N ILE A 7 -6.55 -2.95 -3.88
CA ILE A 7 -5.73 -2.13 -2.98
C ILE A 7 -6.06 -0.66 -3.18
N GLY A 8 -6.33 0.00 -2.06
CA GLY A 8 -6.51 1.43 -2.05
C GLY A 8 -5.30 2.10 -1.40
N ILE A 9 -4.83 3.16 -2.01
CA ILE A 9 -3.68 3.91 -1.49
C ILE A 9 -4.09 5.35 -1.29
N ASP A 10 -3.82 5.85 -0.10
CA ASP A 10 -4.07 7.25 0.23
C ASP A 10 -2.73 7.89 0.58
N ILE A 11 -2.29 8.82 -0.25
CA ILE A 11 -1.01 9.49 -0.04
C ILE A 11 -1.25 10.87 0.52
N GLY A 12 -0.89 11.04 1.79
CA GLY A 12 -0.98 12.32 2.44
C GLY A 12 0.39 12.96 2.60
N GLY A 13 0.41 14.17 3.11
CA GLY A 13 1.66 14.88 3.32
C GLY A 13 2.53 14.27 4.42
N THR A 14 1.91 13.56 5.34
CA THR A 14 2.61 12.98 6.49
C THR A 14 2.67 11.46 6.42
N ASN A 15 1.61 10.84 5.93
CA ASN A 15 1.50 9.39 5.93
C ASN A 15 0.95 8.88 4.62
N ILE A 16 1.36 7.66 4.29
CA ILE A 16 0.80 6.90 3.19
C ILE A 16 0.02 5.76 3.83
N ARG A 17 -1.24 5.62 3.45
CA ARG A 17 -2.08 4.54 3.94
C ARG A 17 -2.37 3.57 2.81
N ILE A 18 -2.17 2.29 3.08
CA ILE A 18 -2.42 1.24 2.11
C ILE A 18 -3.39 0.27 2.74
N GLY A 19 -4.48 0.01 2.04
CA GLY A 19 -5.48 -0.92 2.53
C GLY A 19 -5.87 -1.91 1.46
N ARG A 20 -6.28 -3.09 1.88
CA ARG A 20 -6.76 -4.12 0.98
C ARG A 20 -8.20 -4.45 1.33
N THR A 21 -9.04 -4.55 0.33
CA THR A 21 -10.44 -4.92 0.55
C THR A 21 -10.73 -6.28 -0.08
N ASP A 22 -11.75 -6.93 0.44
CA ASP A 22 -12.20 -8.20 -0.13
C ASP A 22 -13.27 -7.93 -1.20
N GLU A 23 -13.90 -8.98 -1.68
CA GLU A 23 -14.92 -8.88 -2.72
C GLU A 23 -16.19 -8.16 -2.28
N ASN A 24 -16.35 -7.97 -0.98
CA ASN A 24 -17.51 -7.26 -0.41
C ASN A 24 -17.15 -5.81 -0.03
N ASP A 25 -16.01 -5.33 -0.49
CA ASP A 25 -15.51 -3.99 -0.18
C ASP A 25 -15.25 -3.79 1.31
N GLN A 26 -14.99 -4.88 2.02
CA GLN A 26 -14.63 -4.81 3.43
C GLN A 26 -13.12 -4.70 3.57
N LEU A 27 -12.67 -3.82 4.42
CA LEU A 27 -11.24 -3.64 4.67
C LEU A 27 -10.70 -4.87 5.39
N VAL A 28 -9.74 -5.55 4.78
CA VAL A 28 -9.16 -6.77 5.31
C VAL A 28 -7.83 -6.50 6.01
N ASP A 29 -6.99 -5.73 5.35
CA ASP A 29 -5.66 -5.39 5.87
C ASP A 29 -5.43 -3.90 5.70
N PHE A 30 -4.57 -3.37 6.54
CA PHE A 30 -4.29 -1.94 6.51
C PHE A 30 -2.88 -1.71 7.05
N GLU A 31 -2.13 -0.85 6.35
CA GLU A 31 -0.82 -0.41 6.82
C GLU A 31 -0.65 1.07 6.59
N ARG A 32 0.08 1.70 7.49
CA ARG A 32 0.41 3.11 7.38
C ARG A 32 1.92 3.26 7.47
N VAL A 33 2.49 3.98 6.52
CA VAL A 33 3.92 4.27 6.53
C VAL A 33 4.13 5.77 6.45
N SER A 34 5.26 6.22 6.93
CA SER A 34 5.59 7.64 6.90
C SER A 34 5.98 8.07 5.49
N SER A 35 5.32 9.10 4.99
CA SER A 35 5.65 9.68 3.68
C SER A 35 7.08 10.20 3.68
N LYS A 36 7.46 10.86 4.76
CA LYS A 36 8.78 11.46 4.89
C LYS A 36 9.88 10.41 4.82
N GLU A 37 9.68 9.30 5.53
CA GLU A 37 10.66 8.21 5.51
C GLU A 37 10.67 7.49 4.16
N THR A 38 9.49 7.31 3.58
CA THR A 38 9.36 6.58 2.32
C THR A 38 10.00 7.35 1.18
N PHE A 39 9.84 8.65 1.15
CA PHE A 39 10.31 9.47 0.04
C PHE A 39 11.58 10.26 0.35
N LYS A 40 12.32 9.85 1.35
CA LYS A 40 13.50 10.59 1.79
C LYS A 40 14.57 10.72 0.71
N ASP A 41 14.63 9.78 -0.22
CA ASP A 41 15.61 9.81 -1.29
C ASP A 41 15.15 10.62 -2.51
N GLY A 42 13.94 11.17 -2.43
CA GLY A 42 13.42 12.00 -3.51
C GLY A 42 12.89 11.25 -4.71
N ASN A 43 13.03 9.95 -4.74
CA ASN A 43 12.53 9.13 -5.86
C ASN A 43 11.20 8.51 -5.48
N ILE A 44 10.13 9.26 -5.71
CA ILE A 44 8.79 8.88 -5.30
C ILE A 44 8.32 7.60 -5.99
N SER A 45 8.55 7.48 -7.29
CA SER A 45 8.12 6.30 -8.05
C SER A 45 8.71 5.01 -7.52
N GLU A 46 10.02 4.99 -7.34
CA GLU A 46 10.69 3.78 -6.85
C GLU A 46 10.30 3.45 -5.43
N SER A 47 10.23 4.46 -4.58
CA SER A 47 9.87 4.27 -3.18
C SER A 47 8.45 3.71 -3.05
N LEU A 48 7.53 4.26 -3.81
CA LEU A 48 6.15 3.81 -3.78
C LEU A 48 6.01 2.40 -4.32
N THR A 49 6.75 2.09 -5.40
CA THR A 49 6.76 0.75 -5.97
C THR A 49 7.25 -0.27 -4.96
N GLU A 50 8.29 0.08 -4.23
CA GLU A 50 8.84 -0.81 -3.22
C GLU A 50 7.85 -1.05 -2.07
N VAL A 51 7.19 0.00 -1.63
CA VAL A 51 6.16 -0.11 -0.57
C VAL A 51 5.05 -1.04 -1.02
N LEU A 52 4.56 -0.86 -2.24
CA LEU A 52 3.51 -1.69 -2.80
C LEU A 52 3.95 -3.13 -2.94
N LYS A 53 5.15 -3.35 -3.44
CA LYS A 53 5.68 -4.68 -3.62
C LYS A 53 5.78 -5.43 -2.30
N ASN A 54 6.27 -4.76 -1.28
CA ASN A 54 6.36 -5.35 0.05
C ASN A 54 4.98 -5.68 0.62
N TYR A 55 4.03 -4.80 0.40
CA TYR A 55 2.67 -5.01 0.85
C TYR A 55 2.04 -6.23 0.15
N LEU A 56 2.22 -6.31 -1.16
CA LEU A 56 1.68 -7.41 -1.94
C LEU A 56 2.30 -8.75 -1.53
N ASP A 57 3.60 -8.77 -1.30
CA ASP A 57 4.27 -9.98 -0.85
C ASP A 57 3.75 -10.44 0.50
N LYS A 58 3.37 -9.50 1.33
CA LYS A 58 2.91 -9.78 2.68
C LYS A 58 1.46 -10.28 2.72
N TYR A 59 0.60 -9.66 1.93
CA TYR A 59 -0.84 -9.89 2.04
C TYR A 59 -1.50 -10.49 0.81
N CYS A 60 -0.91 -10.35 -0.36
CA CYS A 60 -1.52 -10.81 -1.61
C CYS A 60 -0.65 -11.85 -2.30
N LYS A 61 -0.48 -12.96 -1.68
CA LYS A 61 0.33 -14.04 -2.27
C LYS A 61 -0.41 -14.88 -3.26
#